data_1e770f04c2e6feb9c970151704c8f679
#
_entry.id   1e770f04c2e6feb9c970151704c8f679
#
_cell.length_a   1.000
_cell.length_b   1.000
_cell.length_c   1.000
_cell.angle_alpha   90.00
_cell.angle_beta   90.00
_cell.angle_gamma   90.00
#
_symmetry.space_group_name_H-M   'P 1'
#
loop_
_entity.id
_entity.type
_entity.pdbx_description
1 polymer ?
#
loop_
_entity_poly.entity_id
_entity_poly.type
_entity_poly.pdbx_seq_one_letter_code
_entity_poly.pdbx_strand_id
1 'polypeptide(L)'
;TISRFFALHVVALPLILIALVFMHLVALHEVGAGNPEGVDIEKHLDEDGVPLDSVPFFPYKVLNALVAIGIFGIVFSIIMFFFPEGGGYMLELANFEEANPLSTPEHIAPVWYYSPYYAMLRAVPDKLGGLVVMGAAIAILFVVPWLDRSKAASIRYKGILSKIAMSIFIISWLMLAWLGTVPVTALRTTLSIIGTVIYFAFFLLMPIYTSIEKTKPVPERL
;
A
#
# COMPACT_ATOMS: atom_id res chain seq x y z
N THR A 1 18.95 8.68 -23.55
CA THR A 1 17.83 8.07 -22.78
C THR A 1 18.22 7.85 -21.32
N ILE A 2 19.35 7.17 -21.03
CA ILE A 2 19.81 6.88 -19.66
C ILE A 2 19.95 8.16 -18.81
N SER A 3 20.61 9.21 -19.35
CA SER A 3 20.77 10.48 -18.62
C SER A 3 19.44 11.17 -18.31
N ARG A 4 18.41 11.03 -19.16
CA ARG A 4 17.07 11.58 -18.90
C ARG A 4 16.36 10.82 -17.80
N PHE A 5 16.45 9.49 -17.80
CA PHE A 5 15.88 8.66 -16.72
C PHE A 5 16.61 8.87 -15.39
N PHE A 6 17.94 9.05 -15.43
CA PHE A 6 18.72 9.39 -14.26
C PHE A 6 18.27 10.74 -13.67
N ALA A 7 18.16 11.79 -14.49
CA ALA A 7 17.68 13.10 -14.03
C ALA A 7 16.25 13.04 -13.47
N LEU A 8 15.35 12.27 -14.10
CA LEU A 8 14.01 12.04 -13.59
C LEU A 8 14.04 11.39 -12.20
N HIS A 9 14.83 10.33 -12.03
CA HIS A 9 14.88 9.56 -10.78
C HIS A 9 15.55 10.32 -9.64
N VAL A 10 16.65 11.06 -9.91
CA VAL A 10 17.46 11.71 -8.87
C VAL A 10 16.96 13.11 -8.51
N VAL A 11 16.28 13.81 -9.44
CA VAL A 11 15.84 15.18 -9.22
C VAL A 11 14.32 15.29 -9.23
N ALA A 12 13.67 14.95 -10.35
CA ALA A 12 12.25 15.24 -10.52
C ALA A 12 11.37 14.44 -9.55
N LEU A 13 11.58 13.14 -9.42
CA LEU A 13 10.78 12.29 -8.52
C LEU A 13 10.95 12.66 -7.04
N PRO A 14 12.15 12.91 -6.49
CA PRO A 14 12.30 13.38 -5.13
C PRO A 14 11.61 14.72 -4.86
N LEU A 15 11.69 15.68 -5.78
CA LEU A 15 11.02 16.97 -5.63
C LEU A 15 9.49 16.82 -5.63
N ILE A 16 8.95 16.01 -6.54
CA ILE A 16 7.51 15.69 -6.60
C ILE A 16 7.08 15.00 -5.29
N LEU A 17 7.87 14.05 -4.79
CA LEU A 17 7.58 13.34 -3.54
C LEU A 17 7.51 14.30 -2.35
N ILE A 18 8.49 15.22 -2.23
CA ILE A 18 8.51 16.23 -1.16
C ILE A 18 7.25 17.11 -1.25
N ALA A 19 6.89 17.57 -2.44
CA ALA A 19 5.68 18.38 -2.64
C ALA A 19 4.41 17.61 -2.25
N LEU A 20 4.31 16.33 -2.64
CA LEU A 20 3.17 15.47 -2.28
C LEU A 20 3.09 15.20 -0.77
N VAL A 21 4.23 14.97 -0.11
CA VAL A 21 4.27 14.82 1.36
C VAL A 21 3.81 16.09 2.04
N PHE A 22 4.27 17.26 1.60
CA PHE A 22 3.82 18.54 2.13
C PHE A 22 2.31 18.73 2.00
N MET A 23 1.76 18.50 0.80
CA MET A 23 0.31 18.56 0.56
C MET A 23 -0.46 17.54 1.41
N HIS A 24 0.08 16.34 1.60
CA HIS A 24 -0.53 15.31 2.44
C HIS A 24 -0.62 15.74 3.91
N LEU A 25 0.44 16.37 4.43
CA LEU A 25 0.44 16.90 5.81
C LEU A 25 -0.52 18.08 5.98
N VAL A 26 -0.65 18.95 4.99
CA VAL A 26 -1.65 20.01 5.00
C VAL A 26 -3.06 19.42 5.05
N ALA A 27 -3.36 18.47 4.17
CA ALA A 27 -4.65 17.79 4.16
C ALA A 27 -4.95 17.06 5.48
N LEU A 28 -3.94 16.44 6.11
CA LEU A 28 -4.08 15.81 7.42
C LEU A 28 -4.43 16.83 8.52
N HIS A 29 -3.85 18.02 8.46
CA HIS A 29 -4.16 19.11 9.40
C HIS A 29 -5.58 19.65 9.24
N GLU A 30 -6.10 19.66 8.01
CA GLU A 30 -7.46 20.13 7.72
C GLU A 30 -8.53 19.11 8.17
N VAL A 31 -8.26 17.80 7.99
CA VAL A 31 -9.28 16.75 8.22
C VAL A 31 -9.09 16.04 9.58
N GLY A 32 -7.95 16.23 10.23
CA GLY A 32 -7.59 15.52 11.45
C GLY A 32 -7.22 14.04 11.22
N ALA A 33 -6.76 13.39 12.29
CA ALA A 33 -6.39 11.98 12.26
C ALA A 33 -7.62 11.09 12.50
N GLY A 34 -7.82 10.09 11.64
CA GLY A 34 -8.83 9.06 11.85
C GLY A 34 -8.53 8.17 13.08
N ASN A 35 -9.55 7.47 13.55
CA ASN A 35 -9.43 6.50 14.63
C ASN A 35 -9.87 5.09 14.17
N PRO A 36 -9.50 4.02 14.89
CA PRO A 36 -9.82 2.64 14.51
C PRO A 36 -11.32 2.33 14.46
N GLU A 37 -12.13 3.05 15.22
CA GLU A 37 -13.58 2.86 15.24
C GLU A 37 -14.28 3.57 14.06
N GLY A 38 -13.62 4.54 13.43
CA GLY A 38 -14.23 5.34 12.38
C GLY A 38 -15.30 6.31 12.89
N VAL A 39 -15.17 6.71 14.18
CA VAL A 39 -16.04 7.70 14.82
C VAL A 39 -15.57 9.09 14.43
N ASP A 40 -16.52 9.96 14.09
CA ASP A 40 -16.26 11.37 13.84
C ASP A 40 -16.25 12.11 15.21
N ILE A 41 -15.04 12.36 15.71
CA ILE A 41 -14.86 12.99 17.04
C ILE A 41 -15.23 14.48 17.04
N GLU A 42 -15.32 15.14 15.88
CA GLU A 42 -15.66 16.55 15.77
C GLU A 42 -17.15 16.82 15.99
N LYS A 43 -17.97 15.77 16.06
CA LYS A 43 -19.42 15.91 16.37
C LYS A 43 -19.70 16.24 17.84
N HIS A 44 -18.77 15.98 18.73
CA HIS A 44 -18.92 16.17 20.17
C HIS A 44 -17.78 17.03 20.69
N LEU A 45 -18.02 18.34 20.74
CA LEU A 45 -17.05 19.34 21.21
C LEU A 45 -17.37 19.77 22.65
N ASP A 46 -16.36 20.19 23.39
CA ASP A 46 -16.52 20.92 24.64
C ASP A 46 -16.83 22.41 24.43
N GLU A 47 -16.89 23.18 25.52
CA GLU A 47 -17.18 24.62 25.51
C GLU A 47 -16.11 25.43 24.76
N ASP A 48 -14.88 24.91 24.68
CA ASP A 48 -13.74 25.53 24.01
C ASP A 48 -13.60 25.09 22.54
N GLY A 49 -14.52 24.24 22.06
CA GLY A 49 -14.50 23.70 20.68
C GLY A 49 -13.50 22.57 20.49
N VAL A 50 -13.01 21.93 21.56
CA VAL A 50 -12.11 20.79 21.51
C VAL A 50 -12.92 19.49 21.51
N PRO A 51 -12.61 18.50 20.64
CA PRO A 51 -13.31 17.22 20.62
C PRO A 51 -13.19 16.48 21.97
N LEU A 52 -14.32 16.09 22.56
CA LEU A 52 -14.40 15.39 23.84
C LEU A 52 -13.63 14.06 23.86
N ASP A 53 -13.52 13.40 22.71
CA ASP A 53 -12.81 12.13 22.53
C ASP A 53 -11.37 12.32 22.02
N SER A 54 -10.83 13.55 22.10
CA SER A 54 -9.45 13.84 21.77
C SER A 54 -8.50 13.60 22.93
N VAL A 55 -7.23 13.39 22.61
CA VAL A 55 -6.14 13.35 23.61
C VAL A 55 -5.13 14.44 23.29
N PRO A 56 -4.52 15.10 24.29
CA PRO A 56 -3.51 16.12 24.09
C PRO A 56 -2.35 15.59 23.22
N PHE A 57 -1.88 16.43 22.29
CA PHE A 57 -0.73 16.05 21.47
C PHE A 57 0.51 15.82 22.34
N PHE A 58 0.79 16.71 23.28
CA PHE A 58 1.82 16.56 24.28
C PHE A 58 1.19 16.27 25.65
N PRO A 59 1.66 15.28 26.43
CA PRO A 59 2.79 14.37 26.12
C PRO A 59 2.41 13.11 25.31
N TYR A 60 1.12 12.76 25.18
CA TYR A 60 0.67 11.43 24.73
C TYR A 60 1.12 11.06 23.31
N LYS A 61 0.80 11.88 22.33
CA LYS A 61 1.17 11.58 20.93
C LYS A 61 2.68 11.64 20.73
N VAL A 62 3.35 12.59 21.38
CA VAL A 62 4.82 12.73 21.31
C VAL A 62 5.49 11.50 21.90
N LEU A 63 5.07 11.04 23.07
CA LEU A 63 5.66 9.85 23.71
C LEU A 63 5.41 8.59 22.88
N ASN A 64 4.20 8.41 22.37
CA ASN A 64 3.90 7.27 21.49
C ASN A 64 4.77 7.28 20.21
N ALA A 65 4.95 8.45 19.60
CA ALA A 65 5.81 8.58 18.44
C ALA A 65 7.29 8.27 18.77
N LEU A 66 7.79 8.76 19.91
CA LEU A 66 9.16 8.48 20.37
C LEU A 66 9.39 7.00 20.67
N VAL A 67 8.42 6.32 21.29
CA VAL A 67 8.48 4.87 21.50
C VAL A 67 8.53 4.13 20.17
N ALA A 68 7.65 4.48 19.21
CA ALA A 68 7.64 3.85 17.89
C ALA A 68 8.96 4.07 17.13
N ILE A 69 9.48 5.30 17.14
CA ILE A 69 10.79 5.64 16.54
C ILE A 69 11.92 4.89 17.23
N GLY A 70 11.88 4.78 18.56
CA GLY A 70 12.88 4.04 19.34
C GLY A 70 12.90 2.54 18.96
N ILE A 71 11.74 1.89 18.92
CA ILE A 71 11.62 0.49 18.50
C ILE A 71 12.10 0.32 17.07
N PHE A 72 11.65 1.17 16.14
CA PHE A 72 12.12 1.15 14.76
C PHE A 72 13.65 1.32 14.68
N GLY A 73 14.19 2.31 15.41
CA GLY A 73 15.64 2.59 15.42
C GLY A 73 16.45 1.41 15.93
N ILE A 74 15.98 0.70 16.96
CA ILE A 74 16.63 -0.51 17.49
C ILE A 74 16.64 -1.61 16.42
N VAL A 75 15.46 -1.95 15.85
CA VAL A 75 15.36 -3.00 14.82
C VAL A 75 16.20 -2.65 13.59
N PHE A 76 16.11 -1.40 13.12
CA PHE A 76 16.89 -0.90 12.01
C PHE A 76 18.40 -1.02 12.27
N SER A 77 18.86 -0.61 13.47
CA SER A 77 20.27 -0.68 13.85
C SER A 77 20.77 -2.12 13.95
N ILE A 78 19.96 -3.03 14.48
CA ILE A 78 20.29 -4.45 14.52
C ILE A 78 20.51 -5.00 13.11
N ILE A 79 19.58 -4.70 12.18
CA ILE A 79 19.70 -5.15 10.80
C ILE A 79 20.96 -4.54 10.15
N MET A 80 21.11 -3.22 10.21
CA MET A 80 22.17 -2.52 9.50
C MET A 80 23.57 -2.84 10.01
N PHE A 81 23.74 -3.03 11.32
CA PHE A 81 25.07 -3.23 11.91
C PHE A 81 25.44 -4.68 12.16
N PHE A 82 24.46 -5.56 12.37
CA PHE A 82 24.72 -6.95 12.74
C PHE A 82 24.24 -7.96 11.69
N PHE A 83 23.33 -7.56 10.80
CA PHE A 83 22.73 -8.48 9.84
C PHE A 83 22.39 -7.82 8.49
N PRO A 84 23.35 -7.04 7.89
CA PRO A 84 23.06 -6.18 6.72
C PRO A 84 22.62 -6.97 5.48
N GLU A 85 23.12 -8.20 5.32
CA GLU A 85 22.76 -9.03 4.17
C GLU A 85 21.49 -9.85 4.39
N GLY A 86 20.96 -9.89 5.62
CA GLY A 86 19.75 -10.64 5.96
C GLY A 86 19.83 -12.13 5.59
N GLY A 87 21.04 -12.72 5.59
CA GLY A 87 21.25 -14.08 5.10
C GLY A 87 21.04 -14.23 3.58
N GLY A 88 21.16 -13.16 2.83
CA GLY A 88 20.90 -13.12 1.39
C GLY A 88 19.43 -12.83 1.00
N TYR A 89 18.52 -12.75 1.98
CA TYR A 89 17.10 -12.49 1.70
C TYR A 89 16.76 -11.01 1.49
N MET A 90 17.58 -10.09 2.00
CA MET A 90 17.33 -8.65 1.91
C MET A 90 18.08 -7.98 0.77
N LEU A 91 19.03 -8.65 0.16
CA LEU A 91 19.86 -8.12 -0.91
C LEU A 91 19.69 -8.93 -2.17
N GLU A 92 19.47 -8.24 -3.29
CA GLU A 92 19.45 -8.85 -4.62
C GLU A 92 20.87 -9.05 -5.11
N LEU A 93 21.29 -10.30 -5.37
CA LEU A 93 22.65 -10.63 -5.82
C LEU A 93 23.03 -9.90 -7.12
N ALA A 94 22.08 -9.68 -8.02
CA ALA A 94 22.33 -8.94 -9.25
C ALA A 94 22.81 -7.50 -9.01
N ASN A 95 22.59 -6.91 -7.82
CA ASN A 95 23.08 -5.57 -7.50
C ASN A 95 24.58 -5.52 -7.20
N PHE A 96 25.22 -6.67 -6.98
CA PHE A 96 26.67 -6.77 -6.78
C PHE A 96 27.45 -7.08 -8.06
N GLU A 97 26.77 -7.36 -9.16
CA GLU A 97 27.39 -7.59 -10.44
C GLU A 97 27.59 -6.26 -11.18
N GLU A 98 28.71 -6.14 -11.90
CA GLU A 98 28.99 -4.98 -12.74
C GLU A 98 27.96 -4.91 -13.88
N ALA A 99 27.35 -3.72 -14.06
CA ALA A 99 26.31 -3.53 -15.06
C ALA A 99 26.88 -3.72 -16.47
N ASN A 100 26.35 -4.69 -17.21
CA ASN A 100 26.65 -4.89 -18.63
C ASN A 100 25.52 -4.35 -19.50
N PRO A 101 25.76 -3.29 -20.30
CA PRO A 101 24.71 -2.70 -21.16
C PRO A 101 24.16 -3.65 -22.22
N LEU A 102 24.87 -4.72 -22.53
CA LEU A 102 24.54 -5.68 -23.61
C LEU A 102 23.92 -6.98 -23.04
N SER A 103 23.98 -7.20 -21.75
CA SER A 103 23.47 -8.43 -21.13
C SER A 103 22.82 -8.13 -19.80
N THR A 104 21.54 -8.41 -19.70
CA THR A 104 20.79 -8.32 -18.44
C THR A 104 20.90 -9.64 -17.69
N PRO A 105 21.02 -9.68 -16.35
CA PRO A 105 20.94 -10.91 -15.57
C PRO A 105 19.65 -11.70 -15.89
N GLU A 106 19.76 -13.03 -15.88
CA GLU A 106 18.65 -13.91 -16.29
C GLU A 106 17.42 -13.78 -15.40
N HIS A 107 17.62 -13.46 -14.13
CA HIS A 107 16.53 -13.29 -13.18
C HIS A 107 16.66 -11.96 -12.45
N ILE A 108 15.74 -11.03 -12.75
CA ILE A 108 15.63 -9.75 -12.06
C ILE A 108 14.23 -9.68 -11.43
N ALA A 109 14.18 -9.52 -10.12
CA ALA A 109 12.94 -9.26 -9.40
C ALA A 109 12.96 -7.84 -8.81
N PRO A 110 11.84 -7.12 -8.85
CA PRO A 110 11.74 -5.84 -8.14
C PRO A 110 11.69 -6.08 -6.63
N VAL A 111 11.92 -5.02 -5.84
CA VAL A 111 11.72 -5.06 -4.39
C VAL A 111 10.30 -5.56 -4.05
N TRP A 112 10.17 -6.25 -2.92
CA TRP A 112 8.99 -7.04 -2.55
C TRP A 112 7.65 -6.30 -2.68
N TYR A 113 7.59 -4.99 -2.39
CA TYR A 113 6.34 -4.21 -2.47
C TYR A 113 5.92 -3.85 -3.91
N TYR A 114 6.83 -3.97 -4.89
CA TYR A 114 6.51 -3.87 -6.32
C TYR A 114 6.25 -5.22 -6.98
N SER A 115 6.63 -6.32 -6.34
CA SER A 115 6.48 -7.67 -6.90
C SER A 115 5.05 -8.00 -7.37
N PRO A 116 3.97 -7.64 -6.66
CA PRO A 116 2.60 -7.90 -7.12
C PRO A 116 2.31 -7.23 -8.46
N TYR A 117 2.70 -5.97 -8.62
CA TYR A 117 2.50 -5.22 -9.86
C TYR A 117 3.34 -5.78 -11.02
N TYR A 118 4.54 -6.24 -10.71
CA TYR A 118 5.39 -6.91 -11.69
C TYR A 118 4.82 -8.26 -12.13
N ALA A 119 4.20 -9.01 -11.23
CA ALA A 119 3.46 -10.22 -11.59
C ALA A 119 2.30 -9.91 -12.54
N MET A 120 1.52 -8.84 -12.29
CA MET A 120 0.43 -8.37 -13.16
C MET A 120 0.95 -7.96 -14.54
N LEU A 121 2.07 -7.22 -14.60
CA LEU A 121 2.72 -6.84 -15.85
C LEU A 121 3.09 -8.07 -16.69
N ARG A 122 3.70 -9.09 -16.06
CA ARG A 122 4.14 -10.31 -16.74
C ARG A 122 3.00 -11.28 -17.09
N ALA A 123 1.83 -11.13 -16.44
CA ALA A 123 0.66 -11.96 -16.72
C ALA A 123 0.07 -11.71 -18.13
N VAL A 124 0.29 -10.54 -18.70
CA VAL A 124 -0.21 -10.15 -20.03
C VAL A 124 0.89 -10.41 -21.07
N PRO A 125 0.60 -11.16 -22.14
CA PRO A 125 1.60 -11.50 -23.16
C PRO A 125 2.11 -10.28 -23.94
N ASP A 126 1.23 -9.27 -24.16
CA ASP A 126 1.58 -8.03 -24.84
C ASP A 126 2.26 -7.05 -23.88
N LYS A 127 3.42 -6.51 -24.27
CA LYS A 127 4.21 -5.59 -23.43
C LYS A 127 3.45 -4.30 -23.07
N LEU A 128 2.73 -3.73 -24.04
CA LEU A 128 1.95 -2.52 -23.81
C LEU A 128 0.74 -2.82 -22.91
N GLY A 129 0.04 -3.92 -23.16
CA GLY A 129 -1.06 -4.40 -22.34
C GLY A 129 -0.63 -4.66 -20.90
N GLY A 130 0.52 -5.29 -20.69
CA GLY A 130 1.08 -5.48 -19.35
C GLY A 130 1.37 -4.16 -18.62
N LEU A 131 1.94 -3.18 -19.32
CA LEU A 131 2.19 -1.85 -18.77
C LEU A 131 0.88 -1.13 -18.38
N VAL A 132 -0.14 -1.23 -19.26
CA VAL A 132 -1.47 -0.66 -19.00
C VAL A 132 -2.11 -1.30 -17.76
N VAL A 133 -2.06 -2.64 -17.64
CA VAL A 133 -2.61 -3.36 -16.48
C VAL A 133 -1.90 -2.95 -15.19
N MET A 134 -0.56 -2.90 -15.21
CA MET A 134 0.22 -2.45 -14.05
C MET A 134 -0.12 -1.00 -13.67
N GLY A 135 -0.19 -0.09 -14.64
CA GLY A 135 -0.57 1.30 -14.41
C GLY A 135 -1.99 1.45 -13.87
N ALA A 136 -2.94 0.69 -14.43
CA ALA A 136 -4.32 0.66 -13.95
C ALA A 136 -4.44 0.13 -12.53
N ALA A 137 -3.62 -0.87 -12.15
CA ALA A 137 -3.60 -1.39 -10.79
C ALA A 137 -3.16 -0.34 -9.75
N ILE A 138 -2.27 0.56 -10.13
CA ILE A 138 -1.88 1.69 -9.27
C ILE A 138 -2.96 2.78 -9.32
N ALA A 139 -3.46 3.11 -10.51
CA ALA A 139 -4.42 4.19 -10.71
C ALA A 139 -5.76 3.93 -10.00
N ILE A 140 -6.20 2.67 -9.91
CA ILE A 140 -7.47 2.32 -9.25
C ILE A 140 -7.49 2.69 -7.76
N LEU A 141 -6.33 2.78 -7.11
CA LEU A 141 -6.22 3.17 -5.70
C LEU A 141 -6.68 4.63 -5.47
N PHE A 142 -6.52 5.50 -6.47
CA PHE A 142 -6.97 6.89 -6.36
C PHE A 142 -8.49 7.04 -6.35
N VAL A 143 -9.22 6.06 -6.87
CA VAL A 143 -10.69 6.12 -6.96
C VAL A 143 -11.39 5.34 -5.84
N VAL A 144 -10.66 4.67 -4.95
CA VAL A 144 -11.20 3.90 -3.82
C VAL A 144 -12.21 4.69 -2.98
N PRO A 145 -11.99 5.98 -2.62
CA PRO A 145 -12.94 6.74 -1.81
C PRO A 145 -14.34 6.85 -2.43
N TRP A 146 -14.43 6.80 -3.75
CA TRP A 146 -15.72 6.85 -4.48
C TRP A 146 -16.32 5.47 -4.76
N LEU A 147 -15.50 4.43 -4.69
CA LEU A 147 -15.94 3.04 -4.86
C LEU A 147 -16.54 2.47 -3.58
N ASP A 148 -16.01 2.84 -2.42
CA ASP A 148 -16.54 2.38 -1.13
C ASP A 148 -17.80 3.15 -0.75
N ARG A 149 -18.95 2.48 -0.82
CA ARG A 149 -20.28 3.02 -0.50
C ARG A 149 -20.79 2.56 0.87
N SER A 150 -19.91 1.97 1.68
CA SER A 150 -20.29 1.52 3.02
C SER A 150 -20.64 2.70 3.93
N LYS A 151 -21.67 2.51 4.78
CA LYS A 151 -22.04 3.48 5.82
C LYS A 151 -21.05 3.51 6.99
N ALA A 152 -20.25 2.45 7.12
CA ALA A 152 -19.24 2.33 8.17
C ALA A 152 -17.85 2.56 7.58
N ALA A 153 -17.09 3.49 8.12
CA ALA A 153 -15.71 3.76 7.71
C ALA A 153 -14.77 2.62 8.13
N SER A 154 -14.92 2.12 9.37
CA SER A 154 -14.07 1.07 9.90
C SER A 154 -14.52 -0.33 9.46
N ILE A 155 -13.55 -1.18 9.08
CA ILE A 155 -13.78 -2.59 8.75
C ILE A 155 -14.40 -3.39 9.91
N ARG A 156 -14.27 -2.92 11.16
CA ARG A 156 -14.89 -3.54 12.35
C ARG A 156 -16.42 -3.60 12.21
N TYR A 157 -17.01 -2.55 11.67
CA TYR A 157 -18.45 -2.37 11.55
C TYR A 157 -19.00 -2.71 10.18
N LYS A 158 -18.13 -2.92 9.17
CA LYS A 158 -18.52 -3.42 7.87
C LYS A 158 -19.08 -4.85 7.96
N GLY A 159 -19.89 -5.20 6.98
CA GLY A 159 -20.54 -6.51 6.89
C GLY A 159 -19.57 -7.64 6.53
N ILE A 160 -20.14 -8.83 6.41
CA ILE A 160 -19.37 -10.04 6.10
C ILE A 160 -18.82 -10.02 4.68
N LEU A 161 -19.53 -9.38 3.74
CA LEU A 161 -19.09 -9.33 2.34
C LEU A 161 -17.78 -8.54 2.19
N SER A 162 -17.66 -7.38 2.83
CA SER A 162 -16.40 -6.62 2.84
C SER A 162 -15.24 -7.39 3.47
N LYS A 163 -15.51 -8.15 4.53
CA LYS A 163 -14.47 -8.96 5.20
C LYS A 163 -14.00 -10.12 4.33
N ILE A 164 -14.91 -10.81 3.67
CA ILE A 164 -14.58 -11.88 2.72
C ILE A 164 -13.81 -11.30 1.52
N ALA A 165 -14.32 -10.22 0.92
CA ALA A 165 -13.66 -9.55 -0.20
C ALA A 165 -12.23 -9.11 0.16
N MET A 166 -12.03 -8.52 1.34
CA MET A 166 -10.72 -8.12 1.85
C MET A 166 -9.80 -9.33 2.07
N SER A 167 -10.31 -10.43 2.63
CA SER A 167 -9.51 -11.65 2.84
C SER A 167 -9.06 -12.25 1.51
N ILE A 168 -9.94 -12.34 0.52
CA ILE A 168 -9.62 -12.83 -0.82
C ILE A 168 -8.60 -11.90 -1.50
N PHE A 169 -8.77 -10.59 -1.36
CA PHE A 169 -7.84 -9.60 -1.88
C PHE A 169 -6.44 -9.77 -1.28
N ILE A 170 -6.33 -9.90 0.05
CA ILE A 170 -5.04 -10.10 0.74
C ILE A 170 -4.35 -11.38 0.27
N ILE A 171 -5.08 -12.49 0.18
CA ILE A 171 -4.54 -13.76 -0.31
C ILE A 171 -4.03 -13.61 -1.74
N SER A 172 -4.82 -12.98 -2.61
CA SER A 172 -4.44 -12.70 -4.00
C SER A 172 -3.20 -11.80 -4.08
N TRP A 173 -3.13 -10.76 -3.26
CA TRP A 173 -1.99 -9.86 -3.19
C TRP A 173 -0.71 -10.58 -2.78
N LEU A 174 -0.76 -11.41 -1.73
CA LEU A 174 0.38 -12.21 -1.28
C LEU A 174 0.82 -13.24 -2.34
N MET A 175 -0.15 -13.87 -3.02
CA MET A 175 0.14 -14.79 -4.13
C MET A 175 0.85 -14.04 -5.28
N LEU A 176 0.36 -12.88 -5.68
CA LEU A 176 0.99 -12.05 -6.71
C LEU A 176 2.38 -11.56 -6.28
N ALA A 177 2.57 -11.21 -4.98
CA ALA A 177 3.86 -10.83 -4.45
C ALA A 177 4.89 -11.95 -4.63
N TRP A 178 4.52 -13.18 -4.28
CA TRP A 178 5.38 -14.34 -4.50
C TRP A 178 5.61 -14.61 -6.00
N LEU A 179 4.55 -14.57 -6.82
CA LEU A 179 4.66 -14.81 -8.27
C LEU A 179 5.57 -13.78 -8.97
N GLY A 180 5.65 -12.56 -8.44
CA GLY A 180 6.54 -11.51 -8.95
C GLY A 180 8.02 -11.81 -8.76
N THR A 181 8.39 -12.63 -7.78
CA THR A 181 9.79 -12.94 -7.44
C THR A 181 10.33 -14.22 -8.06
N VAL A 182 9.46 -15.05 -8.64
CA VAL A 182 9.86 -16.34 -9.20
C VAL A 182 9.86 -16.35 -10.74
N PRO A 183 10.64 -17.25 -11.39
CA PRO A 183 10.65 -17.39 -12.85
C PRO A 183 9.27 -17.70 -13.42
N VAL A 184 9.03 -17.26 -14.66
CA VAL A 184 7.75 -17.47 -15.35
C VAL A 184 7.62 -18.94 -15.79
N THR A 185 6.45 -19.53 -15.54
CA THR A 185 6.03 -20.83 -16.08
C THR A 185 4.56 -20.74 -16.49
N ALA A 186 4.07 -21.65 -17.32
CA ALA A 186 2.66 -21.64 -17.76
C ALA A 186 1.68 -21.62 -16.58
N LEU A 187 1.90 -22.46 -15.55
CA LEU A 187 1.06 -22.45 -14.34
C LEU A 187 1.13 -21.12 -13.58
N ARG A 188 2.34 -20.58 -13.40
CA ARG A 188 2.53 -19.29 -12.68
C ARG A 188 1.92 -18.12 -13.43
N THR A 189 1.97 -18.13 -14.76
CA THR A 189 1.27 -17.12 -15.58
C THR A 189 -0.23 -17.20 -15.38
N THR A 190 -0.81 -18.40 -15.42
CA THR A 190 -2.25 -18.60 -15.15
C THR A 190 -2.63 -18.09 -13.75
N LEU A 191 -1.86 -18.43 -12.71
CA LEU A 191 -2.08 -17.93 -11.36
C LEU A 191 -1.96 -16.39 -11.27
N SER A 192 -1.01 -15.80 -12.00
CA SER A 192 -0.86 -14.34 -12.07
C SER A 192 -2.08 -13.68 -12.74
N ILE A 193 -2.64 -14.29 -13.78
CA ILE A 193 -3.88 -13.79 -14.43
C ILE A 193 -5.05 -13.88 -13.43
N ILE A 194 -5.24 -15.02 -12.77
CA ILE A 194 -6.30 -15.20 -11.76
C ILE A 194 -6.14 -14.16 -10.63
N GLY A 195 -4.94 -14.02 -10.08
CA GLY A 195 -4.67 -13.02 -9.04
C GLY A 195 -4.94 -11.59 -9.50
N THR A 196 -4.58 -11.26 -10.74
CA THR A 196 -4.85 -9.94 -11.34
C THR A 196 -6.36 -9.69 -11.47
N VAL A 197 -7.12 -10.68 -11.94
CA VAL A 197 -8.58 -10.58 -12.03
C VAL A 197 -9.21 -10.38 -10.65
N ILE A 198 -8.76 -11.13 -9.64
CA ILE A 198 -9.25 -10.98 -8.26
C ILE A 198 -8.90 -9.60 -7.71
N TYR A 199 -7.69 -9.11 -7.97
CA TYR A 199 -7.27 -7.76 -7.57
C TYR A 199 -8.23 -6.69 -8.10
N PHE A 200 -8.49 -6.67 -9.40
CA PHE A 200 -9.40 -5.70 -9.99
C PHE A 200 -10.86 -5.93 -9.57
N ALA A 201 -11.29 -7.17 -9.46
CA ALA A 201 -12.64 -7.50 -9.00
C ALA A 201 -12.93 -6.94 -7.60
N PHE A 202 -11.95 -6.96 -6.69
CA PHE A 202 -12.09 -6.35 -5.36
C PHE A 202 -12.52 -4.89 -5.44
N PHE A 203 -11.87 -4.09 -6.28
CA PHE A 203 -12.18 -2.66 -6.43
C PHE A 203 -13.44 -2.42 -7.28
N LEU A 204 -13.56 -3.09 -8.42
CA LEU A 204 -14.66 -2.85 -9.35
C LEU A 204 -16.03 -3.33 -8.80
N LEU A 205 -16.04 -4.37 -7.97
CA LEU A 205 -17.23 -4.85 -7.29
C LEU A 205 -17.49 -4.14 -5.95
N MET A 206 -16.55 -3.31 -5.47
CA MET A 206 -16.68 -2.59 -4.20
C MET A 206 -17.98 -1.79 -4.09
N PRO A 207 -18.40 -1.00 -5.09
CA PRO A 207 -19.65 -0.26 -5.01
C PRO A 207 -20.88 -1.14 -4.81
N ILE A 208 -20.83 -2.40 -5.28
CA ILE A 208 -21.93 -3.35 -5.17
C ILE A 208 -21.95 -3.95 -3.77
N TYR A 209 -20.89 -4.67 -3.37
CA TYR A 209 -20.93 -5.39 -2.09
C TYR A 209 -20.99 -4.46 -0.88
N THR A 210 -20.37 -3.26 -0.94
CA THR A 210 -20.43 -2.28 0.16
C THR A 210 -21.78 -1.58 0.27
N SER A 211 -22.55 -1.48 -0.82
CA SER A 211 -23.89 -0.88 -0.77
C SER A 211 -24.99 -1.83 -0.26
N ILE A 212 -24.84 -3.14 -0.50
CA ILE A 212 -25.86 -4.14 -0.13
C ILE A 212 -25.61 -4.80 1.22
N GLU A 213 -24.39 -4.69 1.77
CA GLU A 213 -24.06 -5.34 3.04
C GLU A 213 -24.74 -4.65 4.23
N LYS A 214 -25.04 -5.46 5.25
CA LYS A 214 -25.52 -4.97 6.54
C LYS A 214 -24.33 -4.60 7.42
N THR A 215 -24.22 -3.33 7.77
CA THR A 215 -23.21 -2.84 8.71
C THR A 215 -23.67 -2.99 10.15
N LYS A 216 -22.74 -3.11 11.07
CA LYS A 216 -23.00 -3.02 12.51
C LYS A 216 -23.14 -1.55 12.92
N PRO A 217 -23.88 -1.24 14.00
CA PRO A 217 -23.93 0.13 14.52
C PRO A 217 -22.51 0.58 14.94
N VAL A 218 -22.13 1.77 14.50
CA VAL A 218 -20.88 2.43 14.90
C VAL A 218 -21.16 3.15 16.22
N PRO A 219 -20.28 3.10 17.23
CA PRO A 219 -20.43 3.89 18.43
C PRO A 219 -20.56 5.38 18.13
N GLU A 220 -21.29 6.10 18.95
CA GLU A 220 -21.40 7.56 18.82
C GLU A 220 -20.15 8.26 19.34
N ARG A 221 -19.45 7.63 20.29
CA ARG A 221 -18.22 8.13 20.92
C ARG A 221 -17.17 7.02 21.09
N LEU A 222 -15.90 7.42 21.29
CA LEU A 222 -14.77 6.53 21.60
C LEU A 222 -14.74 6.10 23.06
#